data_1db9d1c138cebc976e6f71c93184b926
#
_entry.id   1db9d1c138cebc976e6f71c93184b926
#
_cell.length_a   1.000
_cell.length_b   1.000
_cell.length_c   1.000
_cell.angle_alpha   90.00
_cell.angle_beta   90.00
_cell.angle_gamma   90.00
#
_symmetry.space_group_name_H-M   'P 1'
#
loop_
_entity.id
_entity.type
_entity.pdbx_description
1 polymer ?
#
loop_
_entity_poly.entity_id
_entity_poly.type
_entity_poly.pdbx_seq_one_letter_code
_entity_poly.pdbx_strand_id
1 'polypeptide(L)' 'MGKVVDLFSKTKVSATCLLCKSVHSRVVDTDSWGWYLCTGRLVQDVFPNEDVSTREILIGNRTGAYMCDNCCIEEE' A
#
# COMPACT_ATOMS: atom_id res chain seq x y z
N MET A 1 -21.01 -8.28 -20.02
CA MET A 1 -21.02 -8.58 -18.76
C MET A 1 -19.73 -8.78 -18.04
N GLY A 2 -18.80 -9.38 -18.55
CA GLY A 2 -17.58 -9.64 -17.82
C GLY A 2 -16.86 -8.41 -17.35
N LYS A 3 -17.08 -7.31 -17.97
CA LYS A 3 -16.37 -6.10 -17.62
C LYS A 3 -16.64 -5.66 -16.21
N VAL A 4 -17.75 -6.03 -15.67
CA VAL A 4 -18.07 -5.65 -14.32
C VAL A 4 -17.06 -6.16 -13.34
N VAL A 5 -16.42 -7.25 -13.69
CA VAL A 5 -15.43 -7.85 -12.80
C VAL A 5 -14.32 -6.89 -12.43
N ASP A 6 -13.97 -6.02 -13.35
CA ASP A 6 -12.87 -5.10 -13.09
C ASP A 6 -13.12 -4.22 -11.88
N LEU A 7 -14.36 -3.90 -11.63
CA LEU A 7 -14.68 -3.04 -10.50
C LEU A 7 -14.40 -3.71 -9.17
N PHE A 8 -14.34 -5.03 -9.17
CA PHE A 8 -14.13 -5.77 -7.94
C PHE A 8 -12.71 -6.29 -7.81
N SER A 9 -11.85 -5.86 -8.72
CA SER A 9 -10.45 -6.28 -8.69
C SER A 9 -9.58 -5.32 -7.90
N LYS A 10 -10.20 -4.57 -7.00
CA LYS A 10 -9.47 -3.61 -6.19
C LYS A 10 -9.53 -4.01 -4.73
N THR A 11 -8.43 -3.78 -4.04
CA THR A 11 -8.32 -4.14 -2.63
C THR A 11 -7.93 -2.89 -1.85
N LYS A 12 -8.60 -2.66 -0.74
CA LYS A 12 -8.27 -1.55 0.13
C LYS A 12 -7.20 -2.01 1.12
N VAL A 13 -6.06 -1.36 1.06
CA VAL A 13 -4.93 -1.70 1.93
C VAL A 13 -4.75 -0.57 2.91
N SER A 14 -4.69 -0.90 4.18
CA SER A 14 -4.58 0.10 5.24
C SER A 14 -3.34 -0.13 6.08
N ALA A 15 -2.82 0.94 6.64
CA ALA A 15 -1.71 0.87 7.57
C ALA A 15 -1.93 1.90 8.66
N THR A 16 -1.53 1.58 9.87
CA THR A 16 -1.71 2.45 11.01
C THR A 16 -0.36 3.02 11.42
N CYS A 17 -0.31 4.33 11.55
CA CYS A 17 0.91 5.00 11.98
C CYS A 17 1.27 4.56 13.39
N LEU A 18 2.53 4.22 13.60
CA LEU A 18 2.99 3.76 14.90
C LEU A 18 3.03 4.90 15.92
N LEU A 19 3.19 6.12 15.44
CA LEU A 19 3.34 7.25 16.35
C LEU A 19 2.02 7.93 16.68
N CYS A 20 1.25 8.31 15.67
CA CYS A 20 0.01 9.04 15.92
C CYS A 20 -1.22 8.16 15.85
N LYS A 21 -1.06 6.91 15.46
CA LYS A 21 -2.15 5.94 15.40
C LYS A 21 -3.21 6.26 14.35
N SER A 22 -2.90 7.14 13.42
CA SER A 22 -3.80 7.43 12.32
C SER A 22 -3.81 6.28 11.33
N VAL A 23 -4.98 6.00 10.78
CA VAL A 23 -5.11 4.94 9.80
C VAL A 23 -5.15 5.55 8.42
N HIS A 24 -4.31 5.07 7.55
CA HIS A 24 -4.25 5.52 6.16
C HIS A 24 -4.47 4.33 5.25
N SER A 25 -5.18 4.55 4.17
CA SER A 25 -5.49 3.44 3.27
C SER A 25 -5.39 3.88 1.82
N ARG A 26 -5.23 2.89 0.96
CA ARG A 26 -5.19 3.09 -0.48
C ARG A 26 -5.86 1.91 -1.14
N VAL A 27 -6.39 2.14 -2.32
CA VAL A 27 -7.01 1.08 -3.10
C VAL A 27 -6.07 0.71 -4.23
N VAL A 28 -5.75 -0.55 -4.33
CA VAL A 28 -4.82 -1.03 -5.34
C VAL A 28 -5.40 -2.24 -6.04
N ASP A 29 -4.76 -2.62 -7.14
CA ASP A 29 -5.18 -3.78 -7.90
C ASP A 29 -5.01 -5.05 -7.07
N THR A 30 -6.06 -5.84 -7.00
CA THR A 30 -6.05 -7.05 -6.18
C THR A 30 -5.00 -8.05 -6.64
N ASP A 31 -4.90 -8.26 -7.93
CA ASP A 31 -3.94 -9.22 -8.45
C ASP A 31 -2.50 -8.78 -8.16
N SER A 32 -2.23 -7.51 -8.36
CA SER A 32 -0.90 -7.00 -8.08
C SER A 32 -0.57 -7.08 -6.60
N TRP A 33 -1.54 -6.77 -5.76
CA TRP A 33 -1.34 -6.84 -4.32
C TRP A 33 -1.02 -8.28 -3.89
N GLY A 34 -1.78 -9.24 -4.43
CA GLY A 34 -1.53 -10.63 -4.13
C GLY A 34 -0.17 -11.09 -4.59
N TRP A 35 0.23 -10.64 -5.76
CA TRP A 35 1.52 -10.99 -6.31
C TRP A 35 2.65 -10.44 -5.44
N TYR A 36 2.48 -9.21 -4.98
CA TYR A 36 3.46 -8.59 -4.10
C TYR A 36 3.62 -9.40 -2.82
N LEU A 37 2.50 -9.82 -2.23
CA LEU A 37 2.55 -10.59 -1.00
C LEU A 37 3.15 -11.98 -1.20
N CYS A 38 2.89 -12.58 -2.33
CA CYS A 38 3.34 -13.94 -2.59
C CYS A 38 4.80 -14.03 -3.02
N THR A 39 5.27 -13.07 -3.79
CA THR A 39 6.60 -13.17 -4.37
C THR A 39 7.67 -12.50 -3.56
N GLY A 40 7.30 -11.56 -2.70
CA GLY A 40 8.29 -10.83 -1.93
C GLY A 40 9.07 -9.82 -2.73
N ARG A 41 8.60 -9.48 -3.92
CA ARG A 41 9.27 -8.48 -4.73
C ARG A 41 9.15 -7.11 -4.10
N LEU A 42 10.00 -6.20 -4.54
CA LEU A 42 9.94 -4.83 -4.05
C LEU A 42 8.64 -4.19 -4.50
N VAL A 43 8.10 -3.34 -3.64
CA VAL A 43 6.83 -2.70 -3.95
C VAL A 43 6.94 -1.87 -5.23
N GLN A 44 8.09 -1.26 -5.47
CA GLN A 44 8.27 -0.45 -6.66
C GLN A 44 8.29 -1.29 -7.95
N ASP A 45 8.60 -2.57 -7.84
CA ASP A 45 8.57 -3.46 -8.98
C ASP A 45 7.14 -3.85 -9.32
N VAL A 46 6.32 -3.99 -8.32
CA VAL A 46 4.93 -4.43 -8.51
C VAL A 46 4.01 -3.24 -8.77
N PHE A 47 4.30 -2.11 -8.13
CA PHE A 47 3.49 -0.91 -8.25
C PHE A 47 4.35 0.27 -8.70
N PRO A 48 4.88 0.23 -9.90
CA PRO A 48 5.80 1.27 -10.36
C PRO A 48 5.15 2.64 -10.56
N ASN A 49 3.84 2.67 -10.74
CA ASN A 49 3.14 3.91 -10.99
C ASN A 49 2.54 4.56 -9.75
N GLU A 50 2.70 3.95 -8.60
CA GLU A 50 2.16 4.51 -7.38
C GLU A 50 3.13 5.52 -6.79
N ASP A 51 2.61 6.50 -6.07
CA ASP A 51 3.46 7.50 -5.47
C ASP A 51 4.09 6.95 -4.18
N VAL A 52 4.97 7.75 -3.60
CA VAL A 52 5.72 7.33 -2.43
C VAL A 52 4.80 7.04 -1.26
N SER A 53 3.80 7.90 -1.03
CA SER A 53 2.88 7.70 0.08
C SER A 53 2.15 6.37 -0.03
N THR A 54 1.69 6.03 -1.23
CA THR A 54 1.00 4.78 -1.43
C THR A 54 1.92 3.60 -1.17
N ARG A 55 3.15 3.67 -1.68
CA ARG A 55 4.09 2.57 -1.45
C ARG A 55 4.39 2.38 0.03
N GLU A 56 4.51 3.48 0.76
CA GLU A 56 4.76 3.40 2.19
C GLU A 56 3.62 2.69 2.91
N ILE A 57 2.39 2.98 2.51
CA ILE A 57 1.24 2.33 3.13
C ILE A 57 1.23 0.84 2.81
N LEU A 58 1.55 0.48 1.59
CA LEU A 58 1.59 -0.93 1.21
C LEU A 58 2.66 -1.69 1.96
N ILE A 59 3.83 -1.10 2.08
CA ILE A 59 4.91 -1.72 2.84
C ILE A 59 4.53 -1.81 4.31
N GLY A 60 3.95 -0.74 4.85
CA GLY A 60 3.56 -0.72 6.24
C GLY A 60 2.51 -1.76 6.57
N ASN A 61 1.57 -1.98 5.65
CA ASN A 61 0.56 -3.00 5.86
C ASN A 61 1.21 -4.37 5.95
N ARG A 62 2.18 -4.62 5.08
CA ARG A 62 2.82 -5.92 5.02
C ARG A 62 3.73 -6.18 6.22
N THR A 63 4.48 -5.17 6.61
CA THR A 63 5.46 -5.33 7.68
C THR A 63 4.93 -4.98 9.06
N GLY A 64 3.84 -4.21 9.12
CA GLY A 64 3.31 -3.75 10.39
C GLY A 64 4.02 -2.53 10.93
N ALA A 65 4.92 -1.94 10.16
CA ALA A 65 5.69 -0.78 10.60
C ALA A 65 5.47 0.36 9.63
N TYR A 66 4.57 1.27 9.99
CA TYR A 66 4.24 2.39 9.13
C TYR A 66 4.27 3.69 9.92
N MET A 67 4.79 4.74 9.29
CA MET A 67 4.75 6.08 9.83
C MET A 67 4.21 7.00 8.75
N CYS A 68 3.19 7.77 9.08
CA CYS A 68 2.59 8.66 8.12
C CYS A 68 3.51 9.83 7.82
N ASP A 69 3.17 10.59 6.77
CA ASP A 69 4.01 11.68 6.34
C ASP A 69 4.20 12.74 7.43
N ASN A 70 3.18 12.93 8.26
CA ASN A 70 3.27 13.91 9.33
C ASN A 70 4.23 13.50 10.42
N CYS A 71 4.38 12.21 10.64
CA CYS A 71 5.24 11.69 11.69
C CYS A 71 6.62 11.32 11.18
N CYS A 72 6.70 10.95 9.93
CA CYS A 72 7.96 10.55 9.32
C CYS A 72 8.66 11.79 8.78
N ILE A 73 9.36 12.49 9.64
CA ILE A 73 10.01 13.74 9.28
C ILE A 73 11.44 13.47 8.89
N GLU A 74 11.78 13.89 7.69
CA GLU A 74 13.13 13.74 7.20
C GLU A 74 13.97 14.87 7.73
N GLU A 75 15.04 14.52 8.39
CA GLU A 75 15.95 15.51 8.91
C GLU A 75 17.17 15.59 8.03
N GLU A 76 17.58 16.79 7.73
CA GLU A 76 18.75 16.93 6.89
C GLU A 76 19.90 17.41 7.66
#